data_cd435986b07fd6c98ed10a36a13c1144
#
_entry.id   cd435986b07fd6c98ed10a36a13c1144
#
_cell.length_a   1.000
_cell.length_b   1.000
_cell.length_c   1.000
_cell.angle_alpha   90.00
_cell.angle_beta   90.00
_cell.angle_gamma   90.00
#
_symmetry.space_group_name_H-M   'P 1'
#
loop_
_entity.id
_entity.type
_entity.pdbx_description
1 polymer ?
#
loop_
_entity_poly.entity_id
_entity_poly.type
_entity_poly.pdbx_seq_one_letter_code
_entity_poly.pdbx_strand_id
1 'polypeptide(L)'
;MKTLLIIFGITGDLSTRKLLPAVSRIFNDDSAGEIEILGVSRRDFDAEQLVVESTGSQELARVTSPFTMDMASADDYAKLRATIAAKNPDQTLVYLSVPPGASAQIVDFLGEAGINDDSVRLLFEKPFGFDAASAEDYISR
;
A
#
# COMPACT_ATOMS: atom_id res chain seq x y z
N MET A 1 5.35 -16.26 -7.24
CA MET A 1 4.14 -15.44 -7.15
C MET A 1 4.53 -13.98 -6.99
N LYS A 2 3.95 -13.13 -7.81
CA LYS A 2 4.25 -11.70 -7.76
C LYS A 2 3.21 -10.97 -6.92
N THR A 3 3.67 -10.25 -5.89
CA THR A 3 2.82 -9.46 -5.00
C THR A 3 3.11 -7.98 -5.18
N LEU A 4 2.08 -7.19 -5.45
CA LEU A 4 2.17 -5.74 -5.46
C LEU A 4 1.65 -5.23 -4.12
N LEU A 5 2.49 -4.53 -3.37
CA LEU A 5 2.10 -3.90 -2.11
C LEU A 5 1.91 -2.41 -2.35
N ILE A 6 0.68 -1.95 -2.21
CA ILE A 6 0.33 -0.53 -2.33
C ILE A 6 0.23 0.04 -0.93
N ILE A 7 1.02 1.07 -0.63
CA ILE A 7 1.03 1.71 0.68
C ILE A 7 0.47 3.12 0.56
N PHE A 8 -0.73 3.33 1.07
CA PHE A 8 -1.31 4.67 1.19
C PHE A 8 -0.73 5.37 2.42
N GLY A 9 -0.15 6.55 2.22
CA GLY A 9 0.51 7.27 3.30
C GLY A 9 1.93 6.81 3.55
N ILE A 10 2.63 6.37 2.52
CA ILE A 10 3.99 5.82 2.65
C ILE A 10 4.97 6.80 3.30
N THR A 11 4.76 8.10 3.13
CA THR A 11 5.66 9.13 3.70
C THR A 11 5.39 9.41 5.18
N GLY A 12 4.35 8.81 5.77
CA GLY A 12 4.00 9.05 7.16
C GLY A 12 4.93 8.33 8.13
N ASP A 13 4.91 8.80 9.40
CA ASP A 13 5.78 8.27 10.46
C ASP A 13 5.61 6.76 10.67
N LEU A 14 4.37 6.30 10.70
CA LEU A 14 4.09 4.89 10.97
C LEU A 14 4.64 4.00 9.87
N SER A 15 4.47 4.44 8.62
CA SER A 15 5.02 3.72 7.47
C SER A 15 6.54 3.63 7.53
N THR A 16 7.21 4.77 7.73
CA THR A 16 8.67 4.82 7.69
C THR A 16 9.33 4.16 8.89
N ARG A 17 8.70 4.24 10.07
CA ARG A 17 9.29 3.71 11.30
C ARG A 17 9.00 2.24 11.54
N LYS A 18 7.84 1.74 11.11
CA LYS A 18 7.39 0.39 11.44
C LYS A 18 7.11 -0.47 10.22
N LEU A 19 6.32 0.05 9.28
CA LEU A 19 5.87 -0.76 8.15
C LEU A 19 7.01 -1.11 7.20
N LEU A 20 7.75 -0.12 6.73
CA LEU A 20 8.83 -0.36 5.77
C LEU A 20 9.93 -1.26 6.34
N PRO A 21 10.37 -1.08 7.61
CA PRO A 21 11.32 -2.03 8.19
C PRO A 21 10.77 -3.46 8.26
N ALA A 22 9.49 -3.64 8.56
CA ALA A 22 8.87 -4.97 8.58
C ALA A 22 8.82 -5.58 7.17
N VAL A 23 8.45 -4.78 6.17
CA VAL A 23 8.41 -5.22 4.77
C VAL A 23 9.82 -5.59 4.30
N SER A 24 10.83 -4.84 4.71
CA SER A 24 12.22 -5.16 4.36
C SER A 24 12.64 -6.53 4.86
N ARG A 25 12.23 -6.89 6.08
CA ARG A 25 12.52 -8.21 6.63
C ARG A 25 11.84 -9.32 5.83
N ILE A 26 10.59 -9.09 5.43
CA ILE A 26 9.85 -10.06 4.61
C ILE A 26 10.47 -10.16 3.22
N PHE A 27 10.86 -9.04 2.63
CA PHE A 27 11.47 -8.99 1.31
C PHE A 27 12.76 -9.80 1.25
N ASN A 28 13.52 -9.83 2.34
CA ASN A 28 14.77 -10.58 2.41
C ASN A 28 14.56 -12.08 2.66
N ASP A 29 13.32 -12.50 2.89
CA ASP A 29 12.98 -13.91 3.06
C ASP A 29 12.73 -14.53 1.69
N ASP A 30 13.54 -15.49 1.30
CA ASP A 30 13.45 -16.14 -0.01
C ASP A 30 12.10 -16.80 -0.26
N SER A 31 11.36 -17.16 0.80
CA SER A 31 10.06 -17.79 0.66
C SER A 31 8.93 -16.81 0.31
N ALA A 32 9.17 -15.51 0.42
CA ALA A 32 8.13 -14.49 0.20
C ALA A 32 7.75 -14.30 -1.27
N GLY A 33 8.59 -14.77 -2.20
CA GLY A 33 8.36 -14.58 -3.63
C GLY A 33 8.76 -13.18 -4.10
N GLU A 34 8.22 -12.75 -5.23
CA GLU A 34 8.53 -11.46 -5.82
C GLU A 34 7.61 -10.39 -5.23
N ILE A 35 8.19 -9.33 -4.67
CA ILE A 35 7.45 -8.21 -4.07
C ILE A 35 7.83 -6.92 -4.78
N GLU A 36 6.83 -6.13 -5.13
CA GLU A 36 7.00 -4.79 -5.68
C GLU A 36 6.13 -3.84 -4.85
N ILE A 37 6.63 -2.62 -4.59
CA ILE A 37 5.94 -1.64 -3.76
C ILE A 37 5.54 -0.44 -4.59
N LEU A 38 4.29 -0.01 -4.44
CA LEU A 38 3.80 1.25 -4.99
C LEU A 38 3.44 2.15 -3.81
N GLY A 39 4.22 3.20 -3.62
CA GLY A 39 4.01 4.12 -2.50
C GLY A 39 3.15 5.29 -2.90
N VAL A 40 1.99 5.44 -2.26
CA VAL A 40 1.03 6.49 -2.57
C VAL A 40 1.20 7.66 -1.62
N SER A 41 1.32 8.86 -2.18
CA SER A 41 1.40 10.11 -1.44
C SER A 41 0.68 11.21 -2.20
N ARG A 42 0.22 12.23 -1.49
CA ARG A 42 -0.37 13.41 -2.14
C ARG A 42 0.68 14.32 -2.76
N ARG A 43 1.94 14.18 -2.35
CA ARG A 43 3.05 14.99 -2.82
C ARG A 43 4.09 14.12 -3.47
N ASP A 44 4.83 14.70 -4.40
CA ASP A 44 5.97 14.01 -4.98
C ASP A 44 7.03 13.74 -3.92
N PHE A 45 7.67 12.59 -4.01
CA PHE A 45 8.72 12.21 -3.08
C PHE A 45 9.71 11.29 -3.78
N ASP A 46 10.91 11.20 -3.23
CA ASP A 46 11.93 10.27 -3.72
C ASP A 46 11.74 8.93 -3.02
N ALA A 47 11.15 7.97 -3.72
CA ALA A 47 10.85 6.66 -3.15
C ALA A 47 12.11 5.89 -2.78
N GLU A 48 13.14 5.97 -3.59
CA GLU A 48 14.41 5.31 -3.32
C GLU A 48 15.05 5.83 -2.04
N GLN A 49 15.14 7.16 -1.90
CA GLN A 49 15.70 7.77 -0.71
C GLN A 49 14.88 7.42 0.53
N LEU A 50 13.55 7.48 0.43
CA LEU A 50 12.67 7.17 1.55
C LEU A 50 12.90 5.74 2.06
N VAL A 51 12.97 4.78 1.16
CA VAL A 51 13.15 3.38 1.53
C VAL A 51 14.55 3.14 2.11
N VAL A 52 15.59 3.70 1.50
CA VAL A 52 16.96 3.55 2.01
C VAL A 52 17.07 4.14 3.41
N GLU A 53 16.52 5.33 3.65
CA GLU A 53 16.56 5.96 4.97
C GLU A 53 15.77 5.17 6.01
N SER A 54 14.67 4.54 5.61
CA SER A 54 13.80 3.82 6.54
C SER A 54 14.28 2.40 6.83
N THR A 55 14.93 1.74 5.89
CA THR A 55 15.25 0.31 5.97
C THR A 55 16.72 -0.01 5.77
N GLY A 56 17.48 0.87 5.15
CA GLY A 56 18.84 0.58 4.73
C GLY A 56 18.94 -0.36 3.53
N SER A 57 17.82 -0.75 2.93
CA SER A 57 17.81 -1.72 1.84
C SER A 57 17.73 -1.02 0.48
N GLN A 58 18.82 -1.07 -0.28
CA GLN A 58 18.81 -0.57 -1.66
C GLN A 58 18.05 -1.49 -2.59
N GLU A 59 18.02 -2.78 -2.29
CA GLU A 59 17.27 -3.75 -3.09
C GLU A 59 15.76 -3.50 -3.01
N LEU A 60 15.26 -3.25 -1.80
CA LEU A 60 13.86 -2.89 -1.62
C LEU A 60 13.53 -1.57 -2.30
N ALA A 61 14.45 -0.60 -2.24
CA ALA A 61 14.27 0.69 -2.89
C ALA A 61 14.09 0.57 -4.40
N ARG A 62 14.79 -0.37 -5.03
CA ARG A 62 14.70 -0.58 -6.48
C ARG A 62 13.34 -1.09 -6.93
N VAL A 63 12.62 -1.79 -6.06
CA VAL A 63 11.28 -2.31 -6.39
C VAL A 63 10.17 -1.43 -5.85
N THR A 64 10.51 -0.25 -5.34
CA THR A 64 9.55 0.73 -4.81
C THR A 64 9.41 1.89 -5.79
N SER A 65 8.17 2.15 -6.21
CA SER A 65 7.85 3.27 -7.11
C SER A 65 6.92 4.25 -6.42
N PRO A 66 7.09 5.56 -6.65
CA PRO A 66 6.15 6.55 -6.12
C PRO A 66 4.89 6.61 -6.99
N PHE A 67 3.78 6.93 -6.36
CA PHE A 67 2.54 7.22 -7.06
C PHE A 67 1.88 8.42 -6.38
N THR A 68 1.95 9.57 -7.04
CA THR A 68 1.36 10.79 -6.53
C THR A 68 -0.09 10.87 -6.95
N MET A 69 -1.01 10.98 -5.97
CA MET A 69 -2.43 11.07 -6.26
C MET A 69 -3.18 11.83 -5.18
N ASP A 70 -4.31 12.39 -5.57
CA ASP A 70 -5.30 12.92 -4.64
C ASP A 70 -6.23 11.79 -4.24
N MET A 71 -6.23 11.47 -2.95
CA MET A 71 -7.03 10.34 -2.42
C MET A 71 -8.54 10.61 -2.41
N ALA A 72 -8.96 11.81 -2.80
CA ALA A 72 -10.36 12.17 -2.97
C ALA A 72 -10.75 12.34 -4.45
N SER A 73 -9.91 11.92 -5.38
CA SER A 73 -10.15 12.04 -6.83
C SER A 73 -10.41 10.69 -7.47
N ALA A 74 -11.63 10.48 -7.96
CA ALA A 74 -11.98 9.24 -8.66
C ALA A 74 -11.09 9.02 -9.90
N ASP A 75 -10.72 10.09 -10.59
CA ASP A 75 -9.84 9.99 -11.76
C ASP A 75 -8.47 9.43 -11.40
N ASP A 76 -7.95 9.83 -10.24
CA ASP A 76 -6.65 9.32 -9.79
C ASP A 76 -6.72 7.84 -9.42
N TYR A 77 -7.84 7.37 -8.88
CA TYR A 77 -8.05 5.94 -8.64
C TYR A 77 -8.14 5.15 -9.94
N ALA A 78 -8.70 5.72 -10.99
CA ALA A 78 -8.70 5.08 -12.31
C ALA A 78 -7.28 4.93 -12.84
N LYS A 79 -6.42 5.93 -12.64
CA LYS A 79 -5.01 5.86 -12.99
C LYS A 79 -4.28 4.80 -12.16
N LEU A 80 -4.62 4.69 -10.88
CA LEU A 80 -4.05 3.67 -10.01
C LEU A 80 -4.41 2.27 -10.53
N ARG A 81 -5.66 2.06 -10.90
CA ARG A 81 -6.10 0.79 -11.46
C ARG A 81 -5.32 0.43 -12.72
N ALA A 82 -5.12 1.40 -13.61
CA ALA A 82 -4.34 1.18 -14.83
C ALA A 82 -2.88 0.82 -14.51
N THR A 83 -2.30 1.44 -13.50
CA THR A 83 -0.94 1.15 -13.05
C THR A 83 -0.84 -0.29 -12.51
N ILE A 84 -1.82 -0.71 -11.71
CA ILE A 84 -1.87 -2.08 -11.20
C ILE A 84 -1.96 -3.08 -12.35
N ALA A 85 -2.84 -2.82 -13.31
CA ALA A 85 -3.01 -3.70 -14.46
C ALA A 85 -1.73 -3.83 -15.28
N ALA A 86 -1.00 -2.72 -15.46
CA ALA A 86 0.26 -2.73 -16.20
C ALA A 86 1.33 -3.56 -15.51
N LYS A 87 1.31 -3.64 -14.18
CA LYS A 87 2.26 -4.44 -13.41
C LYS A 87 1.87 -5.92 -13.37
N ASN A 88 0.62 -6.23 -13.63
CA ASN A 88 0.08 -7.59 -13.72
C ASN A 88 0.48 -8.48 -12.52
N PRO A 89 0.19 -8.07 -11.27
CA PRO A 89 0.53 -8.88 -10.10
C PRO A 89 -0.41 -10.07 -9.95
N ASP A 90 0.08 -11.12 -9.29
CA ASP A 90 -0.75 -12.27 -8.91
C ASP A 90 -1.68 -11.91 -7.75
N GLN A 91 -1.21 -11.08 -6.85
CA GLN A 91 -2.04 -10.52 -5.78
C GLN A 91 -1.65 -9.07 -5.49
N THR A 92 -2.60 -8.31 -4.99
CA THR A 92 -2.40 -6.92 -4.62
C THR A 92 -2.78 -6.74 -3.15
N LEU A 93 -1.83 -6.26 -2.35
CA LEU A 93 -2.07 -5.91 -0.96
C LEU A 93 -2.13 -4.40 -0.85
N VAL A 94 -3.22 -3.87 -0.33
CA VAL A 94 -3.39 -2.42 -0.14
C VAL A 94 -3.29 -2.13 1.36
N TYR A 95 -2.23 -1.46 1.74
CA TYR A 95 -1.98 -1.11 3.14
C TYR A 95 -2.36 0.34 3.39
N LEU A 96 -3.30 0.54 4.31
CA LEU A 96 -3.81 1.88 4.62
C LEU A 96 -3.11 2.42 5.85
N SER A 97 -2.00 3.12 5.64
CA SER A 97 -1.23 3.79 6.69
C SER A 97 -1.66 5.25 6.79
N VAL A 98 -2.95 5.46 7.03
CA VAL A 98 -3.60 6.77 7.07
C VAL A 98 -4.56 6.83 8.27
N PRO A 99 -5.02 8.03 8.67
CA PRO A 99 -6.00 8.14 9.75
C PRO A 99 -7.31 7.38 9.43
N PRO A 100 -8.02 6.88 10.45
CA PRO A 100 -9.21 6.04 10.23
C PRO A 100 -10.29 6.67 9.37
N GLY A 101 -10.51 7.97 9.48
CA GLY A 101 -11.52 8.66 8.65
C GLY A 101 -11.16 8.64 7.17
N ALA A 102 -9.88 8.73 6.85
CA ALA A 102 -9.41 8.65 5.47
C ALA A 102 -9.52 7.22 4.92
N SER A 103 -9.34 6.21 5.77
CA SER A 103 -9.41 4.82 5.35
C SER A 103 -10.75 4.45 4.73
N ALA A 104 -11.84 4.86 5.35
CA ALA A 104 -13.19 4.57 4.84
C ALA A 104 -13.41 5.16 3.45
N GLN A 105 -12.99 6.40 3.25
CA GLN A 105 -13.10 7.06 1.95
C GLN A 105 -12.28 6.34 0.88
N ILE A 106 -11.06 5.94 1.22
CA ILE A 106 -10.19 5.22 0.29
C ILE A 106 -10.81 3.89 -0.12
N VAL A 107 -11.37 3.14 0.83
CA VAL A 107 -12.04 1.87 0.54
C VAL A 107 -13.19 2.07 -0.45
N ASP A 108 -14.00 3.11 -0.26
CA ASP A 108 -15.11 3.41 -1.15
C ASP A 108 -14.62 3.73 -2.58
N PHE A 109 -13.59 4.55 -2.70
CA PHE A 109 -13.01 4.88 -4.01
C PHE A 109 -12.39 3.66 -4.69
N LEU A 110 -11.71 2.81 -3.94
CA LEU A 110 -11.14 1.58 -4.49
C LEU A 110 -12.23 0.68 -5.07
N GLY A 111 -13.34 0.54 -4.36
CA GLY A 111 -14.48 -0.23 -4.84
C GLY A 111 -15.07 0.34 -6.11
N GLU A 112 -15.27 1.65 -6.17
CA GLU A 112 -15.81 2.34 -7.34
C GLU A 112 -14.89 2.23 -8.55
N ALA A 113 -13.57 2.20 -8.33
CA ALA A 113 -12.61 2.07 -9.41
C ALA A 113 -12.43 0.61 -9.89
N GLY A 114 -13.04 -0.35 -9.20
CA GLY A 114 -12.89 -1.75 -9.55
C GLY A 114 -11.63 -2.40 -8.99
N ILE A 115 -11.00 -1.79 -8.00
CA ILE A 115 -9.82 -2.34 -7.32
C ILE A 115 -10.32 -3.14 -6.10
N ASN A 116 -11.10 -4.18 -6.35
CA ASN A 116 -11.76 -4.94 -5.28
C ASN A 116 -12.04 -6.38 -5.67
N ASP A 117 -11.28 -6.92 -6.63
CA ASP A 117 -11.46 -8.31 -7.03
C ASP A 117 -10.82 -9.28 -6.01
N ASP A 118 -10.91 -10.58 -6.27
CA ASP A 118 -10.44 -11.61 -5.34
C ASP A 118 -8.93 -11.58 -5.11
N SER A 119 -8.18 -10.94 -6.01
CA SER A 119 -6.72 -10.82 -5.88
C SER A 119 -6.30 -9.65 -4.98
N VAL A 120 -7.22 -8.79 -4.59
CA VAL A 120 -6.94 -7.60 -3.78
C VAL A 120 -7.31 -7.83 -2.33
N ARG A 121 -6.39 -7.52 -1.42
CA ARG A 121 -6.63 -7.57 0.02
C ARG A 121 -6.30 -6.25 0.67
N LEU A 122 -7.15 -5.83 1.60
CA LEU A 122 -6.96 -4.58 2.34
C LEU A 122 -6.36 -4.88 3.70
N LEU A 123 -5.35 -4.09 4.09
CA LEU A 123 -4.68 -4.20 5.37
C LEU A 123 -4.77 -2.87 6.11
N PHE A 124 -5.06 -2.92 7.39
CA PHE A 124 -5.21 -1.75 8.25
C PHE A 124 -4.22 -1.78 9.39
N GLU A 125 -3.78 -0.59 9.80
CA GLU A 125 -2.95 -0.44 10.98
C GLU A 125 -3.75 -0.67 12.27
N LYS A 126 -3.14 -1.33 13.22
CA LYS A 126 -3.58 -1.31 14.61
C LYS A 126 -2.75 -0.28 15.38
N PRO A 127 -3.30 0.36 16.36
CA PRO A 127 -4.68 0.39 16.80
C PRO A 127 -5.38 1.64 16.30
N PHE A 128 -6.45 1.46 15.57
CA PHE A 128 -7.34 2.58 15.25
C PHE A 128 -8.47 2.70 16.28
N GLY A 129 -8.32 2.03 17.42
CA GLY A 129 -9.40 1.89 18.37
C GLY A 129 -10.42 0.83 17.95
N PHE A 130 -10.14 0.09 16.92
CA PHE A 130 -10.99 -1.02 16.47
C PHE A 130 -10.58 -2.30 17.17
N ASP A 131 -11.55 -3.14 17.50
CA ASP A 131 -11.29 -4.52 17.88
C ASP A 131 -11.13 -5.40 16.63
N ALA A 132 -10.82 -6.68 16.84
CA ALA A 132 -10.61 -7.59 15.73
C ALA A 132 -11.85 -7.75 14.84
N ALA A 133 -13.05 -7.72 15.43
CA ALA A 133 -14.29 -7.85 14.67
C ALA A 133 -14.51 -6.67 13.76
N SER A 134 -14.24 -5.45 14.23
CA SER A 134 -14.33 -4.24 13.39
C SER A 134 -13.36 -4.27 12.23
N ALA A 135 -12.13 -4.73 12.47
CA ALA A 135 -11.14 -4.84 11.41
C ALA A 135 -11.57 -5.87 10.36
N GLU A 136 -12.10 -7.00 10.77
CA GLU A 136 -12.61 -8.02 9.85
C GLU A 136 -13.77 -7.49 9.01
N ASP A 137 -14.66 -6.71 9.59
CA ASP A 137 -15.78 -6.12 8.88
C ASP A 137 -15.29 -5.20 7.74
N TYR A 138 -14.28 -4.39 8.00
CA TYR A 138 -13.67 -3.57 6.96
C TYR A 138 -13.05 -4.41 5.84
N ILE A 139 -12.33 -5.44 6.19
CA ILE A 139 -11.67 -6.31 5.22
C ILE A 139 -12.70 -7.06 4.37
N SER A 140 -13.83 -7.41 4.95
CA SER A 140 -14.89 -8.16 4.26
C SER A 140 -15.65 -7.33 3.23
N ARG A 141 -15.53 -6.04 3.29
CA ARG A 141 -16.19 -5.15 2.34
C ARG A 141 -15.40 -5.05 1.05
#